data_03b7d058e52934d3408c04e81a3f0853
#
_entry.id   03b7d058e52934d3408c04e81a3f0853
#
_cell.length_a   1.000
_cell.length_b   1.000
_cell.length_c   1.000
_cell.angle_alpha   90.00
_cell.angle_beta   90.00
_cell.angle_gamma   90.00
#
_symmetry.space_group_name_H-M   'P 1'
#
loop_
_entity.id
_entity.type
_entity.pdbx_description
1 polymer ?
#
loop_
_entity_poly.entity_id
_entity_poly.type
_entity_poly.pdbx_seq_one_letter_code
_entity_poly.pdbx_strand_id
1 'polypeptide(L)'
;FEETIMKAKMVKLHPEVLGMNNIEFFCDQLRFIKKETWILKIFASILILYLIITEQIVLNSWIWTLVSISGPILCLINANEICNIFQPGMLEIQMTAKNSFSKVLMVRLATFGLFDLAFFILMALGMSIFKETMLWQVIIYGIVPYVIMCFGCMLILNRCREENIPLYSGTWGACLCCIIIIAKISDVEIYQTSYFGVWFGIGLIALCGTGIEIHKLLKRAGGNLNEISYGTFI
;
A
#
# COMPACT_ATOMS: atom_id res chain seq x y z
N PHE A 1 -4.62 -40.56 -34.67
CA PHE A 1 -4.88 -39.15 -34.95
C PHE A 1 -6.28 -38.74 -34.49
N GLU A 2 -7.32 -39.55 -34.76
CA GLU A 2 -8.70 -39.30 -34.29
C GLU A 2 -8.85 -39.41 -32.78
N GLU A 3 -8.14 -40.36 -32.13
CA GLU A 3 -8.16 -40.54 -30.70
C GLU A 3 -7.55 -39.36 -29.94
N THR A 4 -6.54 -38.70 -30.52
CA THR A 4 -5.91 -37.49 -29.96
C THR A 4 -6.83 -36.28 -30.09
N ILE A 5 -7.58 -36.22 -31.19
CA ILE A 5 -8.60 -35.13 -31.40
C ILE A 5 -9.78 -35.34 -30.47
N MET A 6 -10.20 -36.58 -30.22
CA MET A 6 -11.29 -36.89 -29.30
C MET A 6 -10.91 -36.60 -27.84
N LYS A 7 -9.68 -36.93 -27.40
CA LYS A 7 -9.14 -36.53 -26.10
C LYS A 7 -9.02 -35.01 -25.94
N ALA A 8 -8.56 -34.32 -26.99
CA ALA A 8 -8.52 -32.85 -26.99
C ALA A 8 -9.91 -32.21 -26.94
N LYS A 9 -10.94 -32.83 -27.58
CA LYS A 9 -12.33 -32.39 -27.45
C LYS A 9 -12.93 -32.66 -26.08
N MET A 10 -12.59 -33.80 -25.43
CA MET A 10 -13.06 -34.07 -24.06
C MET A 10 -12.43 -33.12 -23.04
N VAL A 11 -11.18 -32.73 -23.21
CA VAL A 11 -10.52 -31.72 -22.35
C VAL A 11 -11.15 -30.33 -22.55
N LYS A 12 -11.68 -30.02 -23.76
CA LYS A 12 -12.43 -28.76 -24.00
C LYS A 12 -13.87 -28.77 -23.46
N LEU A 13 -14.43 -29.92 -23.13
CA LEU A 13 -15.82 -30.08 -22.66
C LEU A 13 -15.99 -30.01 -21.13
N HIS A 14 -14.91 -29.87 -20.37
CA HIS A 14 -14.98 -29.45 -18.97
C HIS A 14 -14.30 -28.10 -18.75
N PRO A 15 -14.93 -26.99 -19.12
CA PRO A 15 -14.70 -25.77 -18.41
C PRO A 15 -15.63 -25.79 -17.18
N GLU A 16 -15.43 -26.66 -16.24
CA GLU A 16 -15.63 -26.27 -14.85
C GLU A 16 -14.56 -25.21 -14.59
N VAL A 17 -14.86 -24.00 -15.01
CA VAL A 17 -14.38 -22.80 -14.37
C VAL A 17 -14.91 -22.92 -12.94
N LEU A 18 -14.23 -23.71 -12.13
CA LEU A 18 -14.30 -23.63 -10.68
C LEU A 18 -14.10 -22.16 -10.39
N GLY A 19 -15.20 -21.45 -10.20
CA GLY A 19 -15.15 -20.05 -9.80
C GLY A 19 -14.41 -20.02 -8.48
N MET A 20 -13.11 -19.77 -8.56
CA MET A 20 -12.25 -19.63 -7.38
C MET A 20 -12.97 -18.71 -6.41
N ASN A 21 -13.26 -19.20 -5.22
CA ASN A 21 -13.93 -18.43 -4.21
C ASN A 21 -13.09 -17.18 -3.95
N ASN A 22 -13.70 -16.01 -3.82
CA ASN A 22 -12.96 -14.74 -3.62
C ASN A 22 -12.00 -14.82 -2.44
N ILE A 23 -12.29 -15.65 -1.44
CA ILE A 23 -11.44 -15.87 -0.26
C ILE A 23 -10.21 -16.73 -0.63
N GLU A 24 -10.37 -17.78 -1.42
CA GLU A 24 -9.26 -18.61 -1.90
C GLU A 24 -8.31 -17.80 -2.76
N PHE A 25 -8.86 -16.97 -3.66
CA PHE A 25 -8.07 -16.05 -4.48
C PHE A 25 -7.27 -15.07 -3.60
N PHE A 26 -7.90 -14.52 -2.55
CA PHE A 26 -7.23 -13.63 -1.60
C PHE A 26 -6.07 -14.35 -0.87
N CYS A 27 -6.31 -15.55 -0.35
CA CYS A 27 -5.30 -16.35 0.34
C CYS A 27 -4.13 -16.72 -0.57
N ASP A 28 -4.40 -17.07 -1.82
CA ASP A 28 -3.37 -17.38 -2.81
C ASP A 28 -2.53 -16.14 -3.13
N GLN A 29 -3.16 -14.96 -3.26
CA GLN A 29 -2.42 -13.71 -3.48
C GLN A 29 -1.50 -13.36 -2.30
N LEU A 30 -1.90 -13.64 -1.06
CA LEU A 30 -1.03 -13.49 0.12
C LEU A 30 0.24 -14.34 0.03
N ARG A 31 0.12 -15.57 -0.50
CA ARG A 31 1.23 -16.50 -0.66
C ARG A 31 2.23 -16.05 -1.72
N PHE A 32 1.80 -15.27 -2.71
CA PHE A 32 2.65 -14.72 -3.77
C PHE A 32 3.46 -13.49 -3.36
N ILE A 33 3.14 -12.87 -2.23
CA ILE A 33 3.95 -11.76 -1.69
C ILE A 33 5.28 -12.33 -1.20
N LYS A 34 6.38 -11.67 -1.58
CA LYS A 34 7.72 -12.11 -1.17
C LYS A 34 7.82 -12.18 0.35
N LYS A 35 8.35 -13.30 0.86
CA LYS A 35 8.57 -13.48 2.31
C LYS A 35 9.46 -12.38 2.90
N GLU A 36 10.42 -11.91 2.11
CA GLU A 36 11.33 -10.81 2.49
C GLU A 36 10.56 -9.53 2.83
N THR A 37 9.52 -9.20 2.07
CA THR A 37 8.67 -8.01 2.31
C THR A 37 7.92 -8.14 3.63
N TRP A 38 7.41 -9.33 3.95
CA TRP A 38 6.76 -9.58 5.24
C TRP A 38 7.73 -9.48 6.41
N ILE A 39 8.92 -10.07 6.28
CA ILE A 39 9.96 -10.00 7.31
C ILE A 39 10.38 -8.55 7.55
N LEU A 40 10.65 -7.80 6.48
CA LEU A 40 11.03 -6.38 6.56
C LEU A 40 9.92 -5.55 7.22
N LYS A 41 8.66 -5.79 6.86
CA LYS A 41 7.50 -5.08 7.41
C LYS A 41 7.30 -5.35 8.89
N ILE A 42 7.37 -6.61 9.31
CA ILE A 42 7.26 -7.01 10.72
C ILE A 42 8.42 -6.43 11.52
N PHE A 43 9.65 -6.52 10.99
CA PHE A 43 10.83 -5.95 11.64
C PHE A 43 10.72 -4.43 11.81
N ALA A 44 10.33 -3.72 10.75
CA ALA A 44 10.10 -2.27 10.81
C ALA A 44 9.00 -1.92 11.82
N SER A 45 7.91 -2.66 11.85
CA SER A 45 6.81 -2.45 12.80
C SER A 45 7.25 -2.65 14.25
N ILE A 46 8.02 -3.70 14.52
CA ILE A 46 8.56 -3.97 15.87
C ILE A 46 9.56 -2.87 16.27
N LEU A 47 10.43 -2.46 15.35
CA LEU A 47 11.42 -1.40 15.62
C LEU A 47 10.73 -0.07 15.95
N ILE A 48 9.72 0.30 15.17
CA ILE A 48 8.94 1.53 15.40
C ILE A 48 8.25 1.48 16.77
N LEU A 49 7.58 0.36 17.09
CA LEU A 49 6.93 0.18 18.40
C LEU A 49 7.94 0.26 19.54
N TYR A 50 9.10 -0.37 19.37
CA TYR A 50 10.18 -0.31 20.39
C TYR A 50 10.66 1.13 20.60
N LEU A 51 10.90 1.89 19.52
CA LEU A 51 11.31 3.29 19.60
C LEU A 51 10.25 4.16 20.29
N ILE A 52 8.97 3.98 19.97
CA ILE A 52 7.88 4.71 20.59
C ILE A 52 7.80 4.41 22.08
N ILE A 53 7.91 3.15 22.49
CA ILE A 53 7.89 2.76 23.90
C ILE A 53 9.10 3.35 24.64
N THR A 54 10.27 3.31 24.04
CA THR A 54 11.51 3.85 24.63
C THR A 54 11.42 5.37 24.80
N GLU A 55 10.92 6.09 23.81
CA GLU A 55 10.71 7.54 23.87
C GLU A 55 9.65 7.92 24.92
N GLN A 56 8.61 7.09 25.11
CA GLN A 56 7.63 7.30 26.17
C GLN A 56 8.28 7.29 27.57
N ILE A 57 9.26 6.43 27.76
CA ILE A 57 9.92 6.25 29.07
C ILE A 57 10.96 7.35 29.31
N VAL A 58 11.72 7.77 28.26
CA VAL A 58 12.93 8.58 28.44
C VAL A 58 12.73 10.07 28.14
N LEU A 59 12.13 10.45 27.00
CA LEU A 59 12.20 11.83 26.49
C LEU A 59 10.88 12.53 26.23
N ASN A 60 9.79 11.79 26.00
CA ASN A 60 8.43 12.31 25.81
C ASN A 60 8.21 13.39 24.71
N SER A 61 9.25 13.92 24.10
CA SER A 61 9.15 15.07 23.18
C SER A 61 9.02 14.70 21.70
N TRP A 62 9.52 13.52 21.29
CA TRP A 62 9.57 13.07 19.90
C TRP A 62 8.50 12.05 19.51
N ILE A 63 7.64 11.66 20.43
CA ILE A 63 6.64 10.60 20.21
C ILE A 63 5.76 10.88 19.01
N TRP A 64 5.19 12.07 18.92
CA TRP A 64 4.29 12.43 17.81
C TRP A 64 5.01 12.46 16.47
N THR A 65 6.28 12.85 16.47
CA THR A 65 7.14 12.83 15.29
C THR A 65 7.39 11.39 14.82
N LEU A 66 7.69 10.47 15.75
CA LEU A 66 7.88 9.05 15.43
C LEU A 66 6.59 8.40 14.92
N VAL A 67 5.45 8.71 15.54
CA VAL A 67 4.13 8.27 15.05
C VAL A 67 3.89 8.74 13.63
N SER A 68 4.17 10.00 13.33
CA SER A 68 3.96 10.57 11.98
C SER A 68 4.92 10.01 10.94
N ILE A 69 6.18 9.73 11.29
CA ILE A 69 7.18 9.16 10.38
C ILE A 69 6.92 7.67 10.11
N SER A 70 6.29 6.96 11.04
CA SER A 70 5.96 5.54 10.87
C SER A 70 5.12 5.26 9.62
N GLY A 71 4.19 6.17 9.30
CA GLY A 71 3.32 6.06 8.12
C GLY A 71 4.09 6.01 6.80
N PRO A 72 4.88 7.04 6.45
CA PRO A 72 5.73 7.04 5.27
C PRO A 72 6.65 5.83 5.15
N ILE A 73 7.26 5.37 6.24
CA ILE A 73 8.16 4.20 6.23
C ILE A 73 7.40 2.93 5.84
N LEU A 74 6.24 2.65 6.46
CA LEU A 74 5.43 1.48 6.12
C LEU A 74 4.93 1.52 4.67
N CYS A 75 4.50 2.70 4.21
CA CYS A 75 4.05 2.88 2.84
C CYS A 75 5.19 2.66 1.82
N LEU A 76 6.43 3.05 2.11
CA LEU A 76 7.60 2.81 1.24
C LEU A 76 7.85 1.31 1.03
N ILE A 77 7.74 0.51 2.08
CA ILE A 77 7.89 -0.95 1.99
C ILE A 77 6.82 -1.52 1.05
N ASN A 78 5.57 -1.04 1.15
CA ASN A 78 4.48 -1.47 0.28
C ASN A 78 4.67 -1.01 -1.18
N ALA A 79 5.11 0.23 -1.38
CA ALA A 79 5.34 0.79 -2.70
C ALA A 79 6.38 -0.02 -3.49
N ASN A 80 7.45 -0.46 -2.83
CA ASN A 80 8.47 -1.30 -3.44
C ASN A 80 7.90 -2.65 -3.92
N GLU A 81 7.02 -3.28 -3.12
CA GLU A 81 6.37 -4.54 -3.53
C GLU A 81 5.37 -4.34 -4.66
N ILE A 82 4.64 -3.22 -4.67
CA ILE A 82 3.72 -2.89 -5.76
C ILE A 82 4.50 -2.65 -7.05
N CYS A 83 5.66 -1.98 -7.00
CA CYS A 83 6.53 -1.79 -8.15
C CYS A 83 7.00 -3.10 -8.77
N ASN A 84 7.28 -4.12 -7.95
CA ASN A 84 7.67 -5.44 -8.43
C ASN A 84 6.60 -6.13 -9.29
N ILE A 85 5.31 -5.78 -9.12
CA ILE A 85 4.21 -6.33 -9.93
C ILE A 85 4.29 -5.84 -11.38
N PHE A 86 4.79 -4.61 -11.57
CA PHE A 86 4.89 -3.97 -12.89
C PHE A 86 6.12 -4.40 -13.68
N GLN A 87 7.00 -5.26 -13.13
CA GLN A 87 8.14 -5.77 -13.88
C GLN A 87 7.70 -6.59 -15.09
N PRO A 88 8.36 -6.45 -16.28
CA PRO A 88 7.91 -7.03 -17.55
C PRO A 88 7.62 -8.53 -17.49
N GLY A 89 8.47 -9.32 -16.82
CA GLY A 89 8.28 -10.77 -16.70
C GLY A 89 7.06 -11.19 -15.87
N MET A 90 6.64 -10.37 -14.89
CA MET A 90 5.43 -10.61 -14.10
C MET A 90 4.17 -10.18 -14.86
N LEU A 91 4.25 -9.11 -15.64
CA LEU A 91 3.15 -8.63 -16.49
C LEU A 91 2.73 -9.68 -17.52
N GLU A 92 3.65 -10.33 -18.21
CA GLU A 92 3.35 -11.38 -19.20
C GLU A 92 2.57 -12.55 -18.59
N ILE A 93 2.99 -13.01 -17.42
CA ILE A 93 2.31 -14.12 -16.71
C ILE A 93 0.90 -13.70 -16.26
N GLN A 94 0.73 -12.45 -15.85
CA GLN A 94 -0.56 -11.92 -15.38
C GLN A 94 -1.50 -11.56 -16.54
N MET A 95 -0.97 -11.18 -17.70
CA MET A 95 -1.76 -10.90 -18.91
C MET A 95 -2.38 -12.15 -19.54
N THR A 96 -1.77 -13.32 -19.37
CA THR A 96 -2.36 -14.61 -19.80
C THR A 96 -3.57 -15.01 -18.96
N ALA A 97 -3.69 -14.52 -17.74
CA ALA A 97 -4.84 -14.73 -16.87
C ALA A 97 -5.88 -13.60 -17.08
N LYS A 98 -6.74 -13.79 -18.10
CA LYS A 98 -7.83 -12.89 -18.50
C LYS A 98 -8.58 -12.30 -17.30
N ASN A 99 -8.58 -11.00 -17.11
CA ASN A 99 -9.23 -10.23 -16.02
C ASN A 99 -8.54 -10.21 -14.65
N SER A 100 -7.30 -10.70 -14.49
CA SER A 100 -6.74 -10.86 -13.15
C SER A 100 -5.88 -9.69 -12.67
N PHE A 101 -5.23 -8.93 -13.56
CA PHE A 101 -4.26 -7.90 -13.15
C PHE A 101 -4.87 -6.83 -12.22
N SER A 102 -6.01 -6.27 -12.62
CA SER A 102 -6.72 -5.28 -11.81
C SER A 102 -7.18 -5.86 -10.46
N LYS A 103 -7.67 -7.10 -10.46
CA LYS A 103 -8.06 -7.81 -9.23
C LYS A 103 -6.87 -8.11 -8.33
N VAL A 104 -5.76 -8.59 -8.90
CA VAL A 104 -4.50 -8.84 -8.16
C VAL A 104 -4.00 -7.56 -7.50
N LEU A 105 -3.96 -6.46 -8.25
CA LEU A 105 -3.53 -5.16 -7.74
C LEU A 105 -4.43 -4.68 -6.59
N MET A 106 -5.76 -4.77 -6.75
CA MET A 106 -6.71 -4.40 -5.69
C MET A 106 -6.52 -5.23 -4.43
N VAL A 107 -6.36 -6.56 -4.58
CA VAL A 107 -6.18 -7.46 -3.43
C VAL A 107 -4.88 -7.13 -2.69
N ARG A 108 -3.78 -6.87 -3.39
CA ARG A 108 -2.52 -6.50 -2.77
C ARG A 108 -2.59 -5.15 -2.06
N LEU A 109 -3.19 -4.13 -2.70
CA LEU A 109 -3.41 -2.83 -2.07
C LEU A 109 -4.27 -2.95 -0.81
N ALA A 110 -5.36 -3.71 -0.87
CA ALA A 110 -6.22 -3.96 0.28
C ALA A 110 -5.48 -4.70 1.41
N THR A 111 -4.68 -5.71 1.07
CA THR A 111 -3.88 -6.48 2.04
C THR A 111 -2.89 -5.59 2.78
N PHE A 112 -2.12 -4.78 2.05
CA PHE A 112 -1.14 -3.89 2.66
C PHE A 112 -1.83 -2.81 3.49
N GLY A 113 -2.91 -2.22 2.98
CA GLY A 113 -3.69 -1.21 3.71
C GLY A 113 -4.29 -1.76 5.00
N LEU A 114 -4.84 -2.99 4.98
CA LEU A 114 -5.39 -3.63 6.18
C LEU A 114 -4.30 -3.93 7.22
N PHE A 115 -3.13 -4.42 6.78
CA PHE A 115 -2.02 -4.66 7.69
C PHE A 115 -1.51 -3.38 8.34
N ASP A 116 -1.37 -2.29 7.57
CA ASP A 116 -0.92 -1.01 8.09
C ASP A 116 -1.96 -0.39 9.03
N LEU A 117 -3.25 -0.52 8.70
CA LEU A 117 -4.33 -0.09 9.57
C LEU A 117 -4.29 -0.86 10.91
N ALA A 118 -4.12 -2.19 10.87
CA ALA A 118 -3.98 -3.00 12.07
C ALA A 118 -2.76 -2.55 12.91
N PHE A 119 -1.63 -2.22 12.27
CA PHE A 119 -0.47 -1.67 12.95
C PHE A 119 -0.78 -0.34 13.66
N PHE A 120 -1.45 0.61 13.00
CA PHE A 120 -1.83 1.88 13.63
C PHE A 120 -2.81 1.69 14.79
N ILE A 121 -3.74 0.74 14.69
CA ILE A 121 -4.65 0.40 15.79
C ILE A 121 -3.86 -0.18 16.97
N LEU A 122 -2.94 -1.12 16.72
CA LEU A 122 -2.09 -1.69 17.78
C LEU A 122 -1.22 -0.63 18.44
N MET A 123 -0.65 0.28 17.65
CA MET A 123 0.14 1.40 18.15
C MET A 123 -0.71 2.34 19.01
N ALA A 124 -1.93 2.67 18.56
CA ALA A 124 -2.85 3.52 19.33
C ALA A 124 -3.28 2.88 20.64
N LEU A 125 -3.60 1.57 20.63
CA LEU A 125 -3.92 0.81 21.85
C LEU A 125 -2.72 0.77 22.80
N GLY A 126 -1.52 0.49 22.30
CA GLY A 126 -0.30 0.50 23.11
C GLY A 126 -0.06 1.84 23.77
N MET A 127 -0.16 2.94 23.03
CA MET A 127 0.02 4.28 23.59
C MET A 127 -1.07 4.66 24.60
N SER A 128 -2.32 4.22 24.39
CA SER A 128 -3.41 4.49 25.32
C SER A 128 -3.25 3.78 26.66
N ILE A 129 -2.62 2.60 26.68
CA ILE A 129 -2.37 1.84 27.93
C ILE A 129 -1.28 2.54 28.77
N PHE A 130 -0.26 3.09 28.12
CA PHE A 130 0.89 3.71 28.81
C PHE A 130 0.71 5.20 29.11
N LYS A 131 -0.16 5.89 28.39
CA LYS A 131 -0.49 7.29 28.56
C LYS A 131 -1.98 7.50 28.39
N GLU A 132 -2.54 8.44 29.11
CA GLU A 132 -3.92 8.94 28.93
C GLU A 132 -4.09 9.73 27.60
N THR A 133 -3.39 9.29 26.51
CA THR A 133 -3.51 9.92 25.21
C THR A 133 -4.80 9.46 24.54
N MET A 134 -5.51 10.38 23.89
CA MET A 134 -6.71 10.03 23.17
C MET A 134 -6.37 9.19 21.94
N LEU A 135 -6.90 7.97 21.84
CA LEU A 135 -6.70 7.02 20.74
C LEU A 135 -6.78 7.64 19.35
N TRP A 136 -7.75 8.53 19.16
CA TRP A 136 -7.98 9.17 17.87
C TRP A 136 -6.85 10.12 17.43
N GLN A 137 -6.12 10.74 18.38
CA GLN A 137 -4.96 11.59 18.08
C GLN A 137 -3.84 10.77 17.44
N VAL A 138 -3.53 9.62 18.02
CA VAL A 138 -2.50 8.71 17.51
C VAL A 138 -2.87 8.21 16.12
N ILE A 139 -4.14 7.85 15.92
CA ILE A 139 -4.64 7.37 14.64
C ILE A 139 -4.51 8.46 13.57
N ILE A 140 -4.93 9.69 13.84
CA ILE A 140 -4.90 10.76 12.85
C ILE A 140 -3.47 11.17 12.54
N TYR A 141 -2.62 11.39 13.53
CA TYR A 141 -1.24 11.82 13.30
C TYR A 141 -0.38 10.73 12.64
N GLY A 142 -0.77 9.46 12.73
CA GLY A 142 -0.14 8.36 11.99
C GLY A 142 -0.72 8.17 10.59
N ILE A 143 -2.06 8.12 10.45
CA ILE A 143 -2.73 7.82 9.19
C ILE A 143 -2.61 8.96 8.18
N VAL A 144 -2.65 10.23 8.59
CA VAL A 144 -2.60 11.34 7.63
C VAL A 144 -1.28 11.35 6.84
N PRO A 145 -0.08 11.29 7.45
CA PRO A 145 1.16 11.18 6.70
C PRO A 145 1.24 9.91 5.84
N TYR A 146 0.68 8.80 6.32
CA TYR A 146 0.57 7.56 5.56
C TYR A 146 -0.25 7.75 4.27
N VAL A 147 -1.43 8.37 4.37
CA VAL A 147 -2.30 8.62 3.20
C VAL A 147 -1.68 9.62 2.22
N ILE A 148 -0.99 10.66 2.72
CA ILE A 148 -0.22 11.59 1.87
C ILE A 148 0.87 10.84 1.11
N MET A 149 1.56 9.93 1.78
CA MET A 149 2.57 9.09 1.14
C MET A 149 1.95 8.16 0.09
N CYS A 150 0.83 7.50 0.40
CA CYS A 150 0.08 6.67 -0.55
C CYS A 150 -0.34 7.47 -1.79
N PHE A 151 -0.86 8.69 -1.60
CA PHE A 151 -1.23 9.57 -2.70
C PHE A 151 -0.05 9.86 -3.62
N GLY A 152 1.10 10.26 -3.06
CA GLY A 152 2.30 10.51 -3.85
C GLY A 152 2.81 9.27 -4.58
N CYS A 153 2.82 8.10 -3.92
CA CYS A 153 3.21 6.83 -4.55
C CYS A 153 2.29 6.46 -5.72
N MET A 154 0.95 6.60 -5.56
CA MET A 154 0.00 6.32 -6.64
C MET A 154 0.14 7.31 -7.80
N LEU A 155 0.41 8.57 -7.51
CA LEU A 155 0.65 9.59 -8.52
C LEU A 155 1.94 9.30 -9.32
N ILE A 156 3.02 8.89 -8.63
CA ILE A 156 4.29 8.49 -9.25
C ILE A 156 4.07 7.25 -10.14
N LEU A 157 3.36 6.25 -9.63
CA LEU A 157 3.05 5.01 -10.35
C LEU A 157 2.26 5.27 -11.64
N ASN A 158 1.37 6.26 -11.64
CA ASN A 158 0.58 6.63 -12.81
C ASN A 158 1.33 7.45 -13.86
N ARG A 159 2.41 8.16 -13.49
CA ARG A 159 3.08 9.14 -14.35
C ARG A 159 4.51 8.78 -14.74
N CYS A 160 5.21 8.01 -13.92
CA CYS A 160 6.61 7.70 -14.11
C CYS A 160 6.82 6.37 -14.85
N ARG A 161 7.99 6.22 -15.49
CA ARG A 161 8.43 4.93 -16.05
C ARG A 161 8.81 3.97 -14.92
N GLU A 162 8.56 2.69 -15.13
CA GLU A 162 8.74 1.61 -14.15
C GLU A 162 10.12 1.61 -13.47
N GLU A 163 11.18 1.85 -14.24
CA GLU A 163 12.57 1.86 -13.75
C GLU A 163 12.84 2.91 -12.67
N ASN A 164 12.14 4.04 -12.73
CA ASN A 164 12.37 5.19 -11.84
C ASN A 164 11.40 5.27 -10.66
N ILE A 165 10.37 4.42 -10.62
CA ILE A 165 9.34 4.46 -9.58
C ILE A 165 9.93 4.30 -8.16
N PRO A 166 10.84 3.32 -7.89
CA PRO A 166 11.42 3.17 -6.56
C PRO A 166 12.22 4.40 -6.11
N LEU A 167 12.94 5.03 -7.03
CA LEU A 167 13.71 6.24 -6.74
C LEU A 167 12.78 7.41 -6.37
N TYR A 168 11.76 7.67 -7.18
CA TYR A 168 10.84 8.79 -6.93
C TYR A 168 9.97 8.56 -5.69
N SER A 169 9.52 7.34 -5.43
CA SER A 169 8.79 7.02 -4.20
C SER A 169 9.68 7.17 -2.97
N GLY A 170 10.95 6.75 -3.06
CA GLY A 170 11.94 6.95 -2.00
C GLY A 170 12.21 8.43 -1.72
N THR A 171 12.41 9.24 -2.77
CA THR A 171 12.62 10.70 -2.61
C THR A 171 11.39 11.39 -2.04
N TRP A 172 10.18 11.01 -2.46
CA TRP A 172 8.94 11.53 -1.89
C TRP A 172 8.81 11.23 -0.40
N GLY A 173 9.09 9.97 0.00
CA GLY A 173 9.08 9.57 1.41
C GLY A 173 10.13 10.30 2.23
N ALA A 174 11.35 10.45 1.70
CA ALA A 174 12.41 11.22 2.37
C ALA A 174 12.01 12.69 2.55
N CYS A 175 11.43 13.34 1.53
CA CYS A 175 10.90 14.70 1.64
C CYS A 175 9.85 14.83 2.74
N LEU A 176 8.89 13.91 2.81
CA LEU A 176 7.85 13.93 3.86
C LEU A 176 8.46 13.77 5.26
N CYS A 177 9.39 12.84 5.44
CA CYS A 177 10.08 12.65 6.71
C CYS A 177 10.89 13.91 7.09
N CYS A 178 11.59 14.54 6.14
CA CYS A 178 12.32 15.78 6.38
C CYS A 178 11.39 16.92 6.81
N ILE A 179 10.23 17.09 6.15
CA ILE A 179 9.25 18.11 6.52
C ILE A 179 8.76 17.91 7.96
N ILE A 180 8.43 16.67 8.34
CA ILE A 180 7.99 16.33 9.70
C ILE A 180 9.08 16.64 10.73
N ILE A 181 10.34 16.28 10.44
CA ILE A 181 11.47 16.53 11.33
C ILE A 181 11.76 18.03 11.45
N ILE A 182 11.76 18.76 10.34
CA ILE A 182 11.99 20.22 10.32
C ILE A 182 10.90 20.93 11.13
N ALA A 183 9.63 20.55 10.96
CA ALA A 183 8.53 21.12 11.73
C ALA A 183 8.73 20.92 13.23
N LYS A 184 9.27 19.77 13.65
CA LYS A 184 9.60 19.49 15.06
C LYS A 184 10.77 20.33 15.55
N ILE A 185 11.84 20.46 14.77
CA ILE A 185 13.04 21.25 15.14
C ILE A 185 12.71 22.75 15.24
N SER A 186 11.77 23.23 14.40
CA SER A 186 11.33 24.64 14.40
C SER A 186 10.33 24.94 15.52
N ASP A 187 10.14 24.04 16.48
CA ASP A 187 9.18 24.16 17.60
C ASP A 187 7.74 24.53 17.17
N VAL A 188 7.38 24.18 15.94
CA VAL A 188 6.01 24.35 15.47
C VAL A 188 5.13 23.28 16.12
N GLU A 189 4.25 23.71 17.00
CA GLU A 189 3.35 22.81 17.76
C GLU A 189 2.20 22.26 16.89
N ILE A 190 2.55 21.62 15.76
CA ILE A 190 1.58 21.08 14.78
C ILE A 190 0.71 19.94 15.33
N TYR A 191 1.07 19.36 16.45
CA TYR A 191 0.35 18.26 17.09
C TYR A 191 -0.60 18.70 18.22
N GLN A 192 -0.87 20.00 18.34
CA GLN A 192 -1.89 20.50 19.26
C GLN A 192 -3.30 20.14 18.79
N THR A 193 -4.19 19.95 19.76
CA THR A 193 -5.62 19.67 19.51
C THR A 193 -6.31 20.74 18.68
N SER A 194 -5.83 22.00 18.73
CA SER A 194 -6.34 23.11 17.90
C SER A 194 -6.17 22.86 16.40
N TYR A 195 -5.13 22.14 15.98
CA TYR A 195 -4.86 21.85 14.55
C TYR A 195 -5.51 20.56 14.06
N PHE A 196 -6.28 19.87 14.91
CA PHE A 196 -6.94 18.63 14.55
C PHE A 196 -7.80 18.75 13.28
N GLY A 197 -8.59 19.82 13.16
CA GLY A 197 -9.42 20.05 11.99
C GLY A 197 -8.59 20.20 10.70
N VAL A 198 -7.41 20.81 10.78
CA VAL A 198 -6.48 20.95 9.65
C VAL A 198 -5.93 19.59 9.23
N TRP A 199 -5.47 18.77 10.19
CA TRP A 199 -4.99 17.41 9.92
C TRP A 199 -6.07 16.54 9.28
N PHE A 200 -7.29 16.60 9.82
CA PHE A 200 -8.41 15.86 9.26
C PHE A 200 -8.76 16.31 7.84
N GLY A 201 -8.77 17.64 7.59
CA GLY A 201 -9.01 18.19 6.25
C GLY A 201 -7.95 17.75 5.24
N ILE A 202 -6.66 17.84 5.60
CA ILE A 202 -5.55 17.37 4.75
C ILE A 202 -5.68 15.85 4.49
N GLY A 203 -6.02 15.08 5.51
CA GLY A 203 -6.23 13.63 5.39
C GLY A 203 -7.35 13.29 4.41
N LEU A 204 -8.48 13.97 4.48
CA LEU A 204 -9.60 13.78 3.55
C LEU A 204 -9.22 14.11 2.11
N ILE A 205 -8.54 15.24 1.88
CA ILE A 205 -8.09 15.64 0.53
C ILE A 205 -7.13 14.58 -0.03
N ALA A 206 -6.16 14.15 0.76
CA ALA A 206 -5.20 13.12 0.36
C ALA A 206 -5.89 11.77 0.08
N LEU A 207 -6.88 11.40 0.87
CA LEU A 207 -7.64 10.15 0.70
C LEU A 207 -8.49 10.18 -0.58
N CYS A 208 -9.17 11.28 -0.85
CA CYS A 208 -9.90 11.49 -2.10
C CYS A 208 -8.94 11.43 -3.31
N GLY A 209 -7.79 12.10 -3.21
CA GLY A 209 -6.75 12.08 -4.24
C GLY A 209 -6.23 10.66 -4.49
N THR A 210 -5.95 9.90 -3.44
CA THR A 210 -5.52 8.49 -3.54
C THR A 210 -6.58 7.64 -4.24
N GLY A 211 -7.86 7.79 -3.89
CA GLY A 211 -8.97 7.08 -4.53
C GLY A 211 -9.07 7.37 -6.03
N ILE A 212 -8.91 8.64 -6.43
CA ILE A 212 -8.92 9.04 -7.84
C ILE A 212 -7.75 8.41 -8.60
N GLU A 213 -6.54 8.43 -8.03
CA GLU A 213 -5.35 7.86 -8.68
C GLU A 213 -5.41 6.34 -8.76
N ILE A 214 -5.94 5.65 -7.74
CA ILE A 214 -6.22 4.20 -7.79
C ILE A 214 -7.22 3.89 -8.90
N HIS A 215 -8.31 4.65 -9.01
CA HIS A 215 -9.31 4.46 -10.08
C HIS A 215 -8.70 4.61 -11.48
N LYS A 216 -7.85 5.63 -11.69
CA LYS A 216 -7.13 5.84 -12.96
C LYS A 216 -6.20 4.66 -13.26
N LEU A 217 -5.46 4.17 -12.26
CA LEU A 217 -4.56 3.04 -12.40
C LEU A 217 -5.31 1.76 -12.81
N LEU A 218 -6.44 1.50 -12.18
CA LEU A 218 -7.29 0.34 -12.49
C LEU A 218 -7.91 0.44 -13.89
N LYS A 219 -8.36 1.64 -14.28
CA LYS A 219 -8.87 1.89 -15.63
C LYS A 219 -7.80 1.68 -16.70
N ARG A 220 -6.58 2.15 -16.45
CA ARG A 220 -5.44 1.97 -17.36
C ARG A 220 -5.04 0.50 -17.47
N ALA A 221 -5.01 -0.22 -16.36
CA ALA A 221 -4.74 -1.65 -16.31
C ALA A 221 -5.81 -2.48 -17.04
N GLY A 222 -7.09 -2.07 -17.00
CA GLY A 222 -8.18 -2.72 -17.71
C GLY A 222 -8.29 -2.33 -19.19
N GLY A 223 -7.92 -1.08 -19.56
CA GLY A 223 -8.01 -0.55 -20.93
C GLY A 223 -6.98 -1.15 -21.88
N ASN A 224 -5.74 -1.31 -21.44
CA ASN A 224 -4.67 -1.91 -22.25
C ASN A 224 -4.97 -3.35 -22.68
N LEU A 225 -5.79 -4.08 -21.89
CA LEU A 225 -6.21 -5.45 -22.23
C LEU A 225 -7.21 -5.49 -23.40
N ASN A 226 -8.03 -4.45 -23.59
CA ASN A 226 -8.98 -4.39 -24.68
C ASN A 226 -8.30 -4.04 -26.02
N GLU A 227 -7.30 -3.14 -26.02
CA GLU A 227 -6.57 -2.77 -27.24
C GLU A 227 -5.72 -3.92 -27.79
N ILE A 228 -5.10 -4.74 -26.94
CA ILE A 228 -4.33 -5.92 -27.37
C ILE A 228 -5.25 -7.01 -27.92
N SER A 229 -6.49 -7.14 -27.41
CA SER A 229 -7.47 -8.12 -27.90
C SER A 229 -7.99 -7.77 -29.30
N TYR A 230 -7.99 -6.51 -29.70
CA TYR A 230 -8.42 -6.06 -31.05
C TYR A 230 -7.28 -5.97 -32.07
N GLY A 231 -6.02 -5.91 -31.64
CA GLY A 231 -4.85 -5.75 -32.51
C GLY A 231 -4.28 -7.04 -33.09
N THR A 232 -4.78 -8.22 -32.72
CA THR A 232 -4.27 -9.53 -33.18
C THR A 232 -5.06 -10.17 -34.33
N PHE A 233 -5.96 -9.42 -34.96
CA PHE A 233 -6.78 -9.92 -36.11
C PHE A 233 -6.66 -9.03 -37.38
N ILE A 234 -5.48 -8.43 -37.65
CA ILE A 234 -5.20 -7.84 -38.97
C ILE A 234 -3.88 -8.41 -39.48
#